data_9577ba3c4d62e552baf259e923fca458
#
_entry.id   9577ba3c4d62e552baf259e923fca458
#
_cell.length_a   1.000
_cell.length_b   1.000
_cell.length_c   1.000
_cell.angle_alpha   90.00
_cell.angle_beta   90.00
_cell.angle_gamma   90.00
#
_symmetry.space_group_name_H-M   'P 1'
#
loop_
_entity.id
_entity.type
_entity.pdbx_description
1 polymer ?
#
loop_
_entity_poly.entity_id
_entity_poly.type
_entity_poly.pdbx_seq_one_letter_code
_entity_poly.pdbx_strand_id
1 'polypeptide(L)'
;MNTPSAHGPGPILLEQQRLATAGARAARVFMLDGDLRLAIPQLAVDMPDLPAAMNGGDSNVSMLLYRWSAGKFIADGELPVPGGEDACFFTIGSAEFLATASIRTGAGPYEINCKSTIFRREQGRWVSHQSIATFAAKKWHFFSIGGRHFLALAQGVIHDGIVARHPSRSRIYEWDGQRFVDFQEIDGPWGYNWHAFKHEGQHFLAYADHARPSVLLRWDGIAFILFQEFAPRGGRAFTLFRANGQTFLAFANLQGESLLYRWENGSFIRHQTLSGPGAREFALIETHEDLYLIQVNFILGTPAMPKTDLLSCIYRWQDQMLVKVEEFATFGATDAAAFSADGRRYVVISNSLSRDIRFTENSIVYCFNG
;
A
#
# COMPACT_ATOMS: atom_id res chain seq x y z
N MET A 1 -10.00 36.36 -38.52
CA MET A 1 -9.09 36.28 -37.38
C MET A 1 -9.56 35.13 -36.52
N ASN A 2 -8.94 33.97 -36.72
CA ASN A 2 -9.25 32.78 -35.85
C ASN A 2 -8.44 32.92 -34.57
N THR A 3 -9.11 33.15 -33.47
CA THR A 3 -8.53 32.99 -32.13
C THR A 3 -8.14 31.52 -31.93
N PRO A 4 -6.88 31.22 -31.59
CA PRO A 4 -6.52 29.85 -31.16
C PRO A 4 -7.24 29.57 -29.84
N SER A 5 -8.08 28.53 -29.81
CA SER A 5 -8.59 27.98 -28.56
C SER A 5 -7.39 27.44 -27.77
N ALA A 6 -7.04 28.14 -26.71
CA ALA A 6 -6.11 27.61 -25.71
C ALA A 6 -6.77 26.41 -25.03
N HIS A 7 -6.60 25.22 -25.59
CA HIS A 7 -6.82 23.99 -24.81
C HIS A 7 -5.71 23.95 -23.77
N GLY A 8 -6.06 24.14 -22.51
CA GLY A 8 -5.17 23.82 -21.40
C GLY A 8 -4.70 22.35 -21.52
N PRO A 9 -3.58 21.99 -20.90
CA PRO A 9 -3.12 20.62 -20.91
C PRO A 9 -4.28 19.70 -20.44
N GLY A 10 -4.52 18.60 -21.18
CA GLY A 10 -5.54 17.61 -20.84
C GLY A 10 -5.25 16.97 -19.48
N PRO A 11 -6.17 16.17 -18.94
CA PRO A 11 -5.98 15.51 -17.66
C PRO A 11 -4.75 14.59 -17.68
N ILE A 12 -4.00 14.59 -16.58
CA ILE A 12 -2.79 13.77 -16.41
C ILE A 12 -3.18 12.29 -16.32
N LEU A 13 -4.31 11.97 -15.67
CA LEU A 13 -4.84 10.60 -15.58
C LEU A 13 -6.04 10.44 -16.52
N LEU A 14 -5.92 9.53 -17.49
CA LEU A 14 -7.01 9.10 -18.34
C LEU A 14 -7.47 7.69 -17.97
N GLU A 15 -8.74 7.53 -17.64
CA GLU A 15 -9.31 6.22 -17.35
C GLU A 15 -9.15 5.27 -18.53
N GLN A 16 -8.48 4.14 -18.30
CA GLN A 16 -8.20 3.10 -19.30
C GLN A 16 -9.09 1.87 -19.10
N GLN A 17 -9.32 1.47 -17.83
CA GLN A 17 -10.05 0.25 -17.51
C GLN A 17 -10.63 0.30 -16.10
N ARG A 18 -11.81 -0.28 -15.93
CA ARG A 18 -12.40 -0.61 -14.63
C ARG A 18 -12.27 -2.09 -14.37
N LEU A 19 -11.81 -2.45 -13.19
CA LEU A 19 -11.69 -3.82 -12.69
C LEU A 19 -12.76 -3.99 -11.61
N ALA A 20 -13.68 -4.92 -11.83
CA ALA A 20 -14.70 -5.24 -10.84
C ALA A 20 -14.03 -5.80 -9.59
N THR A 21 -14.18 -5.11 -8.46
CA THR A 21 -13.59 -5.45 -7.17
C THR A 21 -14.61 -5.26 -6.04
N ALA A 22 -14.41 -5.97 -4.94
CA ALA A 22 -15.24 -5.85 -3.74
C ALA A 22 -14.37 -5.44 -2.55
N GLY A 23 -14.40 -4.14 -2.22
CA GLY A 23 -13.60 -3.61 -1.13
C GLY A 23 -12.10 -3.81 -1.35
N ALA A 24 -11.57 -3.43 -2.52
CA ALA A 24 -10.15 -3.55 -2.85
C ALA A 24 -9.26 -2.85 -1.81
N ARG A 25 -8.14 -3.50 -1.39
CA ARG A 25 -7.27 -3.01 -0.32
C ARG A 25 -5.87 -2.68 -0.78
N ALA A 26 -5.38 -3.38 -1.80
CA ALA A 26 -4.08 -3.11 -2.40
C ALA A 26 -4.12 -3.38 -3.91
N ALA A 27 -3.19 -2.79 -4.64
CA ALA A 27 -2.86 -3.14 -6.01
C ALA A 27 -1.37 -3.49 -6.07
N ARG A 28 -1.05 -4.74 -6.40
CA ARG A 28 0.35 -5.19 -6.48
C ARG A 28 0.68 -5.63 -7.89
N VAL A 29 1.41 -4.76 -8.59
CA VAL A 29 1.91 -5.03 -9.93
C VAL A 29 3.29 -5.67 -9.83
N PHE A 30 3.53 -6.75 -10.56
CA PHE A 30 4.79 -7.47 -10.57
C PHE A 30 5.02 -8.19 -11.89
N MET A 31 6.27 -8.52 -12.18
CA MET A 31 6.65 -9.33 -13.35
C MET A 31 6.72 -10.80 -12.96
N LEU A 32 6.11 -11.68 -13.77
CA LEU A 32 6.11 -13.11 -13.60
C LEU A 32 6.15 -13.80 -14.96
N ASP A 33 7.14 -14.68 -15.20
CA ASP A 33 7.37 -15.35 -16.48
C ASP A 33 7.46 -14.39 -17.70
N GLY A 34 7.96 -13.17 -17.48
CA GLY A 34 8.02 -12.14 -18.51
C GLY A 34 6.71 -11.38 -18.74
N ASP A 35 5.61 -11.77 -18.09
CA ASP A 35 4.33 -11.10 -18.14
C ASP A 35 4.12 -10.14 -16.95
N LEU A 36 3.49 -9.02 -17.20
CA LEU A 36 3.05 -8.12 -16.15
C LEU A 36 1.78 -8.67 -15.48
N ARG A 37 1.81 -8.79 -14.17
CA ARG A 37 0.73 -9.32 -13.35
C ARG A 37 0.22 -8.25 -12.38
N LEU A 38 -1.02 -8.42 -11.93
CA LEU A 38 -1.63 -7.60 -10.88
C LEU A 38 -2.37 -8.51 -9.92
N ALA A 39 -2.13 -8.32 -8.62
CA ALA A 39 -2.90 -8.93 -7.54
C ALA A 39 -3.70 -7.84 -6.81
N ILE A 40 -5.00 -8.08 -6.59
CA ILE A 40 -5.90 -7.19 -5.85
C ILE A 40 -6.54 -7.97 -4.69
N PRO A 41 -6.00 -7.85 -3.47
CA PRO A 41 -6.66 -8.32 -2.26
C PRO A 41 -7.97 -7.56 -2.02
N GLN A 42 -8.98 -8.26 -1.54
CA GLN A 42 -10.31 -7.73 -1.28
C GLN A 42 -10.69 -7.93 0.19
N LEU A 43 -11.33 -6.92 0.80
CA LEU A 43 -11.74 -6.98 2.20
C LEU A 43 -12.99 -7.81 2.40
N ALA A 44 -14.04 -7.51 1.64
CA ALA A 44 -15.35 -8.13 1.84
C ALA A 44 -16.27 -7.86 0.65
N VAL A 45 -17.33 -8.66 0.55
CA VAL A 45 -18.52 -8.37 -0.27
C VAL A 45 -19.64 -7.88 0.65
N ASP A 46 -20.54 -7.06 0.10
CA ASP A 46 -21.72 -6.61 0.84
C ASP A 46 -22.66 -7.78 1.18
N MET A 47 -23.27 -7.70 2.34
CA MET A 47 -24.35 -8.58 2.77
C MET A 47 -25.69 -7.87 2.50
N PRO A 48 -26.54 -8.38 1.61
CA PRO A 48 -27.72 -7.65 1.10
C PRO A 48 -28.68 -7.18 2.19
N ASP A 49 -28.82 -7.97 3.24
CA ASP A 49 -29.80 -7.73 4.32
C ASP A 49 -29.23 -6.90 5.49
N LEU A 50 -27.96 -6.48 5.39
CA LEU A 50 -27.31 -5.71 6.45
C LEU A 50 -27.10 -4.24 6.04
N PRO A 51 -27.14 -3.32 7.01
CA PRO A 51 -26.80 -1.93 6.79
C PRO A 51 -25.36 -1.78 6.22
N ALA A 52 -25.18 -0.76 5.40
CA ALA A 52 -23.84 -0.39 4.92
C ALA A 52 -22.94 -0.04 6.10
N ALA A 53 -21.73 -0.60 6.12
CA ALA A 53 -20.74 -0.32 7.15
C ALA A 53 -19.34 -0.60 6.64
N MET A 54 -18.41 0.33 6.81
CA MET A 54 -17.03 0.18 6.32
C MET A 54 -16.27 -1.00 6.94
N ASN A 55 -16.68 -1.46 8.08
CA ASN A 55 -16.16 -2.64 8.77
C ASN A 55 -17.12 -3.84 8.73
N GLY A 56 -18.16 -3.79 7.87
CA GLY A 56 -19.14 -4.86 7.66
C GLY A 56 -18.74 -5.84 6.55
N GLY A 57 -19.74 -6.54 5.99
CA GLY A 57 -19.62 -7.45 4.85
C GLY A 57 -19.13 -8.85 5.19
N ASP A 58 -19.16 -9.74 4.20
CA ASP A 58 -18.56 -11.08 4.30
C ASP A 58 -17.13 -11.04 3.79
N SER A 59 -16.19 -11.33 4.68
CA SER A 59 -14.75 -11.31 4.40
C SER A 59 -14.21 -12.65 3.88
N ASN A 60 -15.04 -13.65 3.66
CA ASN A 60 -14.65 -14.91 3.03
C ASN A 60 -14.57 -14.75 1.50
N VAL A 61 -13.70 -13.89 1.06
CA VAL A 61 -13.49 -13.51 -0.35
C VAL A 61 -12.12 -13.98 -0.85
N SER A 62 -11.95 -13.96 -2.17
CA SER A 62 -10.69 -14.27 -2.82
C SER A 62 -9.92 -12.98 -3.16
N MET A 63 -8.60 -13.08 -3.26
CA MET A 63 -7.76 -12.12 -3.94
C MET A 63 -7.81 -12.36 -5.43
N LEU A 64 -8.01 -11.31 -6.22
CA LEU A 64 -8.08 -11.40 -7.69
C LEU A 64 -6.69 -11.32 -8.30
N LEU A 65 -6.45 -12.14 -9.32
CA LEU A 65 -5.23 -12.13 -10.11
C LEU A 65 -5.55 -11.76 -11.57
N TYR A 66 -4.70 -10.91 -12.12
CA TYR A 66 -4.80 -10.46 -13.50
C TYR A 66 -3.47 -10.56 -14.23
N ARG A 67 -3.52 -10.65 -15.56
CA ARG A 67 -2.38 -10.57 -16.46
C ARG A 67 -2.59 -9.43 -17.46
N TRP A 68 -1.55 -8.66 -17.70
CA TRP A 68 -1.58 -7.63 -18.75
C TRP A 68 -1.55 -8.26 -20.13
N SER A 69 -2.44 -7.83 -21.00
CA SER A 69 -2.52 -8.31 -22.37
C SER A 69 -3.21 -7.28 -23.25
N ALA A 70 -2.61 -6.96 -24.39
CA ALA A 70 -3.18 -6.03 -25.37
C ALA A 70 -3.69 -4.70 -24.75
N GLY A 71 -2.89 -4.08 -23.89
CA GLY A 71 -3.18 -2.76 -23.31
C GLY A 71 -4.16 -2.77 -22.14
N LYS A 72 -4.47 -3.93 -21.54
CA LYS A 72 -5.39 -4.06 -20.40
C LYS A 72 -5.09 -5.28 -19.53
N PHE A 73 -5.58 -5.26 -18.29
CA PHE A 73 -5.59 -6.43 -17.42
C PHE A 73 -6.74 -7.37 -17.76
N ILE A 74 -6.47 -8.65 -17.92
CA ILE A 74 -7.43 -9.73 -18.07
C ILE A 74 -7.37 -10.65 -16.85
N ALA A 75 -8.50 -11.19 -16.42
CA ALA A 75 -8.56 -12.12 -15.29
C ALA A 75 -7.67 -13.32 -15.52
N ASP A 76 -6.89 -13.70 -14.49
CA ASP A 76 -5.88 -14.79 -14.54
C ASP A 76 -6.02 -15.75 -13.34
N GLY A 77 -7.14 -15.70 -12.65
CA GLY A 77 -7.47 -16.57 -11.52
C GLY A 77 -7.66 -15.85 -10.20
N GLU A 78 -7.76 -16.63 -9.14
CA GLU A 78 -8.02 -16.16 -7.79
C GLU A 78 -7.23 -17.00 -6.79
N LEU A 79 -6.93 -16.40 -5.62
CA LEU A 79 -6.37 -17.10 -4.46
C LEU A 79 -7.25 -16.88 -3.22
N PRO A 80 -7.41 -17.91 -2.36
CA PRO A 80 -8.19 -17.79 -1.14
C PRO A 80 -7.42 -16.92 -0.11
N VAL A 81 -7.77 -15.64 -0.06
CA VAL A 81 -7.20 -14.64 0.86
C VAL A 81 -8.36 -13.90 1.54
N PRO A 82 -9.01 -14.52 2.53
CA PRO A 82 -10.14 -13.90 3.20
C PRO A 82 -9.74 -12.60 3.90
N GLY A 83 -10.58 -11.56 3.79
CA GLY A 83 -10.31 -10.26 4.35
C GLY A 83 -8.93 -9.71 3.93
N GLY A 84 -8.60 -9.85 2.66
CA GLY A 84 -7.30 -9.51 2.12
C GLY A 84 -6.99 -8.01 2.22
N GLU A 85 -5.84 -7.67 2.79
CA GLU A 85 -5.33 -6.29 2.91
C GLU A 85 -4.15 -6.02 2.01
N ASP A 86 -3.29 -7.02 1.75
CA ASP A 86 -2.06 -6.84 0.98
C ASP A 86 -1.61 -8.12 0.28
N ALA A 87 -0.80 -7.93 -0.75
CA ALA A 87 -0.01 -8.97 -1.40
C ALA A 87 1.39 -8.43 -1.66
N CYS A 88 2.43 -9.22 -1.40
CA CYS A 88 3.82 -8.87 -1.64
C CYS A 88 4.47 -9.97 -2.47
N PHE A 89 4.77 -9.68 -3.73
CA PHE A 89 5.53 -10.58 -4.60
C PHE A 89 7.03 -10.37 -4.39
N PHE A 90 7.79 -11.46 -4.31
CA PHE A 90 9.26 -11.43 -4.23
C PHE A 90 9.87 -12.74 -4.70
N THR A 91 11.18 -12.71 -4.93
CA THR A 91 11.97 -13.88 -5.32
C THR A 91 13.13 -14.11 -4.34
N ILE A 92 13.44 -15.37 -4.05
CA ILE A 92 14.64 -15.79 -3.34
C ILE A 92 15.32 -16.84 -4.20
N GLY A 93 16.50 -16.51 -4.73
CA GLY A 93 17.12 -17.32 -5.81
C GLY A 93 16.19 -17.39 -7.02
N SER A 94 15.86 -18.62 -7.45
CA SER A 94 14.89 -18.87 -8.53
C SER A 94 13.47 -19.12 -8.04
N ALA A 95 13.23 -19.13 -6.73
CA ALA A 95 11.91 -19.39 -6.18
C ALA A 95 11.07 -18.09 -6.12
N GLU A 96 9.83 -18.17 -6.56
CA GLU A 96 8.87 -17.06 -6.59
C GLU A 96 7.85 -17.23 -5.47
N PHE A 97 7.60 -16.14 -4.75
CA PHE A 97 6.70 -16.10 -3.60
C PHE A 97 5.69 -14.97 -3.71
N LEU A 98 4.52 -15.18 -3.11
CA LEU A 98 3.48 -14.18 -2.94
C LEU A 98 2.97 -14.24 -1.49
N ALA A 99 3.43 -13.34 -0.64
CA ALA A 99 2.93 -13.21 0.73
C ALA A 99 1.63 -12.40 0.73
N THR A 100 0.60 -12.90 1.40
CA THR A 100 -0.71 -12.24 1.51
C THR A 100 -1.03 -11.91 2.96
N ALA A 101 -1.64 -10.75 3.19
CA ALA A 101 -2.09 -10.32 4.50
C ALA A 101 -3.62 -10.42 4.58
N SER A 102 -4.11 -11.10 5.62
CA SER A 102 -5.54 -11.17 5.95
C SER A 102 -5.81 -10.41 7.24
N ILE A 103 -6.69 -9.40 7.19
CA ILE A 103 -7.01 -8.62 8.38
C ILE A 103 -8.02 -9.34 9.28
N ARG A 104 -8.92 -10.12 8.67
CA ARG A 104 -10.00 -10.83 9.35
C ARG A 104 -10.59 -11.93 8.48
N THR A 105 -11.42 -12.79 9.07
CA THR A 105 -12.25 -13.76 8.36
C THR A 105 -13.68 -13.73 8.88
N GLY A 106 -14.63 -14.29 8.13
CA GLY A 106 -16.05 -14.42 8.51
C GLY A 106 -16.93 -13.29 8.03
N ALA A 107 -18.21 -13.43 8.32
CA ALA A 107 -19.27 -12.50 7.96
C ALA A 107 -19.85 -11.73 9.18
N GLY A 108 -19.19 -11.85 10.31
CA GLY A 108 -19.58 -11.32 11.63
C GLY A 108 -20.21 -12.42 12.52
N PRO A 109 -19.74 -12.58 13.78
CA PRO A 109 -18.59 -11.90 14.35
C PRO A 109 -17.28 -12.26 13.62
N TYR A 110 -16.37 -11.28 13.47
CA TYR A 110 -15.13 -11.48 12.72
C TYR A 110 -14.03 -12.08 13.60
N GLU A 111 -13.26 -13.01 13.02
CA GLU A 111 -12.00 -13.49 13.61
C GLU A 111 -10.84 -12.67 13.06
N ILE A 112 -10.15 -11.94 13.95
CA ILE A 112 -9.00 -11.10 13.63
C ILE A 112 -7.64 -11.76 13.97
N ASN A 113 -7.65 -12.85 14.75
CA ASN A 113 -6.53 -13.77 14.91
C ASN A 113 -6.56 -14.79 13.78
N CYS A 114 -6.25 -14.36 12.57
CA CYS A 114 -6.31 -15.21 11.41
C CYS A 114 -4.90 -15.57 10.91
N LYS A 115 -4.86 -16.40 9.87
CA LYS A 115 -3.60 -16.78 9.26
C LYS A 115 -3.39 -15.99 7.99
N SER A 116 -2.17 -15.45 7.83
CA SER A 116 -1.68 -14.92 6.58
C SER A 116 -0.83 -15.97 5.86
N THR A 117 -1.02 -16.12 4.56
CA THR A 117 -0.40 -17.20 3.77
C THR A 117 0.71 -16.65 2.88
N ILE A 118 1.84 -17.33 2.86
CA ILE A 118 2.88 -17.16 1.86
C ILE A 118 2.72 -18.30 0.86
N PHE A 119 2.39 -17.94 -0.37
CA PHE A 119 2.32 -18.88 -1.48
C PHE A 119 3.70 -18.95 -2.16
N ARG A 120 4.05 -20.14 -2.66
CA ARG A 120 5.19 -20.37 -3.54
C ARG A 120 4.69 -20.83 -4.90
N ARG A 121 5.38 -20.43 -5.95
CA ARG A 121 5.06 -20.92 -7.27
C ARG A 121 5.70 -22.27 -7.53
N GLU A 122 4.89 -23.26 -7.88
CA GLU A 122 5.30 -24.61 -8.22
C GLU A 122 4.58 -25.06 -9.49
N GLN A 123 5.32 -25.48 -10.49
CA GLN A 123 4.78 -25.94 -11.78
C GLN A 123 3.75 -24.97 -12.39
N GLY A 124 4.02 -23.68 -12.29
CA GLY A 124 3.14 -22.62 -12.83
C GLY A 124 1.91 -22.28 -11.99
N ARG A 125 1.76 -22.85 -10.78
CA ARG A 125 0.63 -22.62 -9.87
C ARG A 125 1.11 -22.07 -8.52
N TRP A 126 0.29 -21.24 -7.90
CA TRP A 126 0.50 -20.79 -6.53
C TRP A 126 0.03 -21.89 -5.54
N VAL A 127 0.94 -22.39 -4.73
CA VAL A 127 0.65 -23.37 -3.66
C VAL A 127 0.98 -22.77 -2.31
N SER A 128 0.22 -23.12 -1.28
CA SER A 128 0.51 -22.66 0.09
C SER A 128 1.85 -23.22 0.55
N HIS A 129 2.80 -22.35 0.82
CA HIS A 129 4.14 -22.70 1.29
C HIS A 129 4.25 -22.57 2.81
N GLN A 130 3.77 -21.46 3.35
CA GLN A 130 3.81 -21.19 4.79
C GLN A 130 2.56 -20.44 5.22
N SER A 131 2.04 -20.79 6.41
CA SER A 131 0.94 -20.11 7.06
C SER A 131 1.44 -19.52 8.36
N ILE A 132 1.33 -18.21 8.52
CA ILE A 132 1.80 -17.47 9.70
C ILE A 132 0.58 -17.01 10.49
N ALA A 133 0.57 -17.27 11.81
CA ALA A 133 -0.44 -16.71 12.70
C ALA A 133 -0.24 -15.19 12.81
N THR A 134 -1.27 -14.42 12.50
CA THR A 134 -1.24 -12.96 12.46
C THR A 134 -2.42 -12.37 13.22
N PHE A 135 -2.35 -11.09 13.53
CA PHE A 135 -3.42 -10.36 14.16
C PHE A 135 -3.73 -9.09 13.36
N ALA A 136 -4.90 -9.03 12.72
CA ALA A 136 -5.29 -7.90 11.87
C ALA A 136 -4.14 -7.46 10.95
N ALA A 137 -3.60 -8.42 10.18
CA ALA A 137 -2.47 -8.18 9.27
C ALA A 137 -2.84 -7.19 8.17
N LYS A 138 -1.91 -6.27 7.83
CA LYS A 138 -2.18 -5.19 6.87
C LYS A 138 -1.21 -5.12 5.70
N LYS A 139 0.10 -5.26 5.94
CA LYS A 139 1.10 -5.05 4.90
C LYS A 139 2.30 -5.94 5.09
N TRP A 140 2.71 -6.60 4.03
CA TRP A 140 4.00 -7.26 3.93
C TRP A 140 5.00 -6.39 3.17
N HIS A 141 6.25 -6.44 3.57
CA HIS A 141 7.33 -5.78 2.84
C HIS A 141 8.57 -6.66 2.84
N PHE A 142 8.95 -7.12 1.65
CA PHE A 142 10.16 -7.94 1.46
C PHE A 142 11.36 -7.05 1.16
N PHE A 143 12.51 -7.37 1.77
CA PHE A 143 13.78 -6.71 1.49
C PHE A 143 14.97 -7.61 1.84
N SER A 144 16.17 -7.22 1.37
CA SER A 144 17.39 -7.99 1.60
C SER A 144 18.54 -7.09 2.05
N ILE A 145 19.34 -7.59 2.99
CA ILE A 145 20.55 -6.93 3.50
C ILE A 145 21.68 -7.95 3.57
N GLY A 146 22.79 -7.73 2.83
CA GLY A 146 23.97 -8.57 2.90
C GLY A 146 23.72 -10.05 2.57
N GLY A 147 22.78 -10.35 1.67
CA GLY A 147 22.40 -11.72 1.30
C GLY A 147 21.40 -12.38 2.25
N ARG A 148 21.05 -11.74 3.36
CA ARG A 148 19.92 -12.14 4.23
C ARG A 148 18.61 -11.59 3.67
N HIS A 149 17.54 -12.36 3.78
CA HIS A 149 16.22 -11.99 3.24
C HIS A 149 15.23 -11.84 4.39
N PHE A 150 14.53 -10.71 4.39
CA PHE A 150 13.59 -10.34 5.44
C PHE A 150 12.20 -10.09 4.86
N LEU A 151 11.19 -10.39 5.67
CA LEU A 151 9.80 -10.10 5.37
C LEU A 151 9.16 -9.42 6.59
N ALA A 152 8.88 -8.14 6.49
CA ALA A 152 8.27 -7.36 7.57
C ALA A 152 6.74 -7.35 7.45
N LEU A 153 6.04 -7.59 8.57
CA LEU A 153 4.59 -7.59 8.68
C LEU A 153 4.12 -6.42 9.54
N ALA A 154 3.30 -5.54 8.99
CA ALA A 154 2.52 -4.57 9.74
C ALA A 154 1.19 -5.19 10.15
N GLN A 155 0.87 -5.16 11.45
CA GLN A 155 -0.35 -5.76 12.01
C GLN A 155 -0.81 -5.03 13.27
N GLY A 156 -1.95 -5.46 13.79
CA GLY A 156 -2.54 -4.90 15.00
C GLY A 156 -3.69 -3.95 14.73
N VAL A 157 -4.55 -3.79 15.71
CA VAL A 157 -5.68 -2.86 15.73
C VAL A 157 -6.03 -2.51 17.18
N ILE A 158 -6.46 -1.26 17.39
CA ILE A 158 -7.09 -0.82 18.63
C ILE A 158 -8.43 -0.21 18.25
N HIS A 159 -9.54 -0.88 18.61
CA HIS A 159 -10.88 -0.42 18.31
C HIS A 159 -11.87 -0.97 19.35
N ASP A 160 -12.70 -0.11 19.96
CA ASP A 160 -13.79 -0.46 20.90
C ASP A 160 -13.40 -1.52 21.96
N GLY A 161 -12.22 -1.34 22.58
CA GLY A 161 -11.69 -2.28 23.57
C GLY A 161 -11.04 -3.52 23.00
N ILE A 162 -11.01 -3.70 21.67
CA ILE A 162 -10.21 -4.71 21.00
C ILE A 162 -8.76 -4.22 20.98
N VAL A 163 -7.89 -4.99 21.64
CA VAL A 163 -6.45 -4.74 21.63
C VAL A 163 -5.77 -5.96 21.04
N ALA A 164 -4.80 -5.73 20.18
CA ALA A 164 -3.97 -6.78 19.64
C ALA A 164 -3.36 -7.60 20.78
N ARG A 165 -3.69 -8.89 20.87
CA ARG A 165 -3.22 -9.75 21.94
C ARG A 165 -2.15 -10.73 21.50
N HIS A 166 -2.29 -11.31 20.32
CA HIS A 166 -1.30 -12.26 19.82
C HIS A 166 -1.47 -12.52 18.32
N PRO A 167 -0.43 -12.29 17.52
CA PRO A 167 0.77 -11.53 17.86
C PRO A 167 0.41 -10.06 18.12
N SER A 168 0.92 -9.49 19.19
CA SER A 168 0.52 -8.15 19.67
C SER A 168 1.27 -7.00 18.99
N ARG A 169 2.27 -7.29 18.16
CA ARG A 169 3.19 -6.32 17.59
C ARG A 169 3.48 -6.66 16.14
N SER A 170 3.87 -5.66 15.37
CA SER A 170 4.44 -5.87 14.04
C SER A 170 5.73 -6.68 14.15
N ARG A 171 6.05 -7.47 13.11
CA ARG A 171 7.16 -8.40 13.13
C ARG A 171 8.00 -8.32 11.87
N ILE A 172 9.28 -8.60 12.05
CA ILE A 172 10.20 -8.89 10.96
C ILE A 172 10.53 -10.38 11.07
N TYR A 173 10.41 -11.06 9.95
CA TYR A 173 10.79 -12.46 9.80
C TYR A 173 12.05 -12.53 8.95
N GLU A 174 12.89 -13.54 9.17
CA GLU A 174 14.06 -13.84 8.35
C GLU A 174 13.90 -15.18 7.66
N TRP A 175 14.38 -15.29 6.43
CA TRP A 175 14.43 -16.54 5.68
C TRP A 175 15.54 -17.44 6.18
N ASP A 176 15.24 -18.65 6.64
CA ASP A 176 16.20 -19.63 7.17
C ASP A 176 16.76 -20.60 6.09
N GLY A 177 16.37 -20.39 4.83
CA GLY A 177 16.67 -21.28 3.70
C GLY A 177 15.49 -22.11 3.26
N GLN A 178 14.44 -22.25 4.09
CA GLN A 178 13.24 -23.04 3.81
C GLN A 178 11.95 -22.26 4.08
N ARG A 179 11.92 -21.42 5.12
CA ARG A 179 10.74 -20.67 5.56
C ARG A 179 11.15 -19.38 6.26
N PHE A 180 10.18 -18.50 6.47
CA PHE A 180 10.36 -17.31 7.29
C PHE A 180 10.17 -17.64 8.77
N VAL A 181 11.17 -17.31 9.59
CA VAL A 181 11.16 -17.50 11.06
C VAL A 181 11.18 -16.14 11.75
N ASP A 182 10.69 -16.09 12.98
CA ASP A 182 10.68 -14.85 13.79
C ASP A 182 12.10 -14.31 13.93
N PHE A 183 12.28 -13.05 13.57
CA PHE A 183 13.55 -12.34 13.70
C PHE A 183 13.49 -11.23 14.76
N GLN A 184 12.52 -10.30 14.61
CA GLN A 184 12.42 -9.16 15.52
C GLN A 184 10.97 -8.69 15.64
N GLU A 185 10.53 -8.37 16.86
CA GLU A 185 9.31 -7.63 17.12
C GLU A 185 9.56 -6.14 17.08
N ILE A 186 8.61 -5.39 16.51
CA ILE A 186 8.64 -3.94 16.45
C ILE A 186 7.48 -3.37 17.24
N ASP A 187 7.78 -2.51 18.19
CA ASP A 187 6.76 -1.89 19.04
C ASP A 187 5.86 -0.97 18.21
N GLY A 188 4.57 -1.20 18.30
CA GLY A 188 3.54 -0.48 17.55
C GLY A 188 2.24 -1.27 17.53
N PRO A 189 1.17 -0.77 18.20
CA PRO A 189 -0.06 -1.56 18.39
C PRO A 189 -0.97 -1.53 17.16
N TRP A 190 -0.70 -0.67 16.17
CA TRP A 190 -1.56 -0.53 14.99
C TRP A 190 -0.74 -0.18 13.74
N GLY A 191 0.12 -1.12 13.33
CA GLY A 191 0.96 -0.96 12.16
C GLY A 191 0.19 -0.95 10.85
N TYR A 192 0.65 -0.12 9.91
CA TYR A 192 0.03 -0.01 8.58
C TYR A 192 0.95 -0.32 7.42
N ASN A 193 2.19 0.16 7.45
CA ASN A 193 3.06 0.03 6.29
C ASN A 193 4.54 0.02 6.68
N TRP A 194 5.34 -0.51 5.77
CA TRP A 194 6.79 -0.55 5.82
C TRP A 194 7.38 0.01 4.53
N HIS A 195 8.53 0.66 4.67
CA HIS A 195 9.33 1.07 3.51
C HIS A 195 10.81 0.89 3.81
N ALA A 196 11.46 -0.10 3.16
CA ALA A 196 12.89 -0.34 3.32
C ALA A 196 13.68 0.41 2.24
N PHE A 197 14.80 1.04 2.63
CA PHE A 197 15.67 1.73 1.71
C PHE A 197 17.13 1.76 2.20
N LYS A 198 18.03 2.08 1.27
CA LYS A 198 19.45 2.32 1.57
C LYS A 198 19.78 3.78 1.30
N HIS A 199 20.44 4.42 2.28
CA HIS A 199 20.90 5.80 2.16
C HIS A 199 22.27 5.95 2.84
N GLU A 200 23.23 6.63 2.18
CA GLU A 200 24.61 6.82 2.67
C GLU A 200 25.27 5.54 3.20
N GLY A 201 25.06 4.42 2.48
CA GLY A 201 25.62 3.12 2.87
C GLY A 201 24.86 2.39 3.98
N GLN A 202 23.95 3.05 4.68
CA GLN A 202 23.15 2.48 5.77
C GLN A 202 21.81 1.95 5.26
N HIS A 203 21.29 0.89 5.90
CA HIS A 203 19.96 0.34 5.62
C HIS A 203 18.97 0.85 6.65
N PHE A 204 17.84 1.32 6.15
CA PHE A 204 16.74 1.86 6.94
C PHE A 204 15.45 1.11 6.65
N LEU A 205 14.57 1.10 7.65
CA LEU A 205 13.22 0.55 7.56
C LEU A 205 12.24 1.53 8.22
N ALA A 206 11.46 2.24 7.42
CA ALA A 206 10.41 3.12 7.91
C ALA A 206 9.16 2.30 8.25
N TYR A 207 8.55 2.57 9.39
CA TYR A 207 7.35 1.91 9.92
C TYR A 207 6.27 2.93 10.23
N ALA A 208 5.13 2.81 9.55
CA ALA A 208 3.97 3.65 9.77
C ALA A 208 3.03 3.00 10.80
N ASP A 209 2.72 3.72 11.88
CA ASP A 209 1.77 3.31 12.92
C ASP A 209 0.65 4.35 13.07
N HIS A 210 -0.58 3.86 13.28
CA HIS A 210 -1.75 4.72 13.43
C HIS A 210 -1.87 5.33 14.82
N ALA A 211 -1.57 4.53 15.83
CA ALA A 211 -1.84 4.88 17.24
C ALA A 211 -0.67 5.59 17.92
N ARG A 212 0.55 5.38 17.41
CA ARG A 212 1.79 5.96 17.94
C ARG A 212 2.51 6.79 16.87
N PRO A 213 3.53 7.57 17.25
CA PRO A 213 4.46 8.11 16.28
C PRO A 213 5.03 7.02 15.38
N SER A 214 5.06 7.27 14.08
CA SER A 214 5.74 6.41 13.12
C SER A 214 7.25 6.51 13.31
N VAL A 215 8.01 5.47 12.95
CA VAL A 215 9.45 5.41 13.23
C VAL A 215 10.27 5.09 12.00
N LEU A 216 11.51 5.57 11.99
CA LEU A 216 12.57 5.12 11.12
C LEU A 216 13.52 4.28 11.95
N LEU A 217 13.72 3.04 11.54
CA LEU A 217 14.67 2.12 12.13
C LEU A 217 15.92 2.05 11.26
N ARG A 218 17.06 1.82 11.87
CA ARG A 218 18.35 1.65 11.19
C ARG A 218 18.92 0.27 11.51
N TRP A 219 19.44 -0.41 10.51
CA TRP A 219 20.17 -1.65 10.66
C TRP A 219 21.54 -1.39 11.29
N ASP A 220 21.86 -2.01 12.42
CA ASP A 220 23.16 -1.90 13.11
C ASP A 220 24.15 -3.03 12.78
N GLY A 221 23.75 -3.98 11.93
CA GLY A 221 24.48 -5.19 11.58
C GLY A 221 23.87 -6.46 12.19
N ILE A 222 23.06 -6.32 13.23
CA ILE A 222 22.45 -7.42 13.97
C ILE A 222 20.91 -7.29 13.98
N ALA A 223 20.41 -6.09 14.25
CA ALA A 223 18.97 -5.80 14.42
C ALA A 223 18.61 -4.40 13.89
N PHE A 224 17.33 -4.13 13.81
CA PHE A 224 16.80 -2.79 13.53
C PHE A 224 16.62 -2.02 14.83
N ILE A 225 17.35 -0.92 14.99
CA ILE A 225 17.30 -0.05 16.16
C ILE A 225 16.60 1.26 15.82
N LEU A 226 15.93 1.88 16.78
CA LEU A 226 15.29 3.18 16.60
C LEU A 226 16.32 4.22 16.18
N PHE A 227 16.05 4.89 15.07
CA PHE A 227 16.89 5.96 14.56
C PHE A 227 16.21 7.33 14.68
N GLN A 228 14.93 7.41 14.28
CA GLN A 228 14.14 8.66 14.33
C GLN A 228 12.66 8.36 14.55
N GLU A 229 11.96 9.26 15.27
CA GLU A 229 10.51 9.26 15.38
C GLU A 229 9.91 10.39 14.54
N PHE A 230 8.72 10.13 13.97
CA PHE A 230 7.91 11.11 13.26
C PHE A 230 6.70 11.44 14.13
N ALA A 231 6.68 12.63 14.73
CA ALA A 231 5.73 13.04 15.76
C ALA A 231 4.23 12.89 15.43
N PRO A 232 3.73 13.12 14.19
CA PRO A 232 2.30 12.94 13.93
C PRO A 232 1.86 11.49 14.08
N ARG A 233 0.74 11.26 14.80
CA ARG A 233 0.01 9.98 14.79
C ARG A 233 -0.86 9.89 13.55
N GLY A 234 -1.43 8.72 13.28
CA GLY A 234 -2.28 8.49 12.11
C GLY A 234 -1.52 8.05 10.87
N GLY A 235 -0.26 7.65 11.02
CA GLY A 235 0.60 7.21 9.91
C GLY A 235 -0.01 6.10 9.08
N ARG A 236 0.21 6.18 7.77
CA ARG A 236 -0.29 5.22 6.78
C ARG A 236 0.80 4.68 5.87
N ALA A 237 1.61 5.53 5.28
CA ALA A 237 2.65 5.10 4.35
C ALA A 237 3.85 6.03 4.36
N PHE A 238 4.98 5.48 3.94
CA PHE A 238 6.18 6.22 3.59
C PHE A 238 6.57 5.92 2.14
N THR A 239 7.04 6.93 1.42
CA THR A 239 7.59 6.79 0.08
C THR A 239 8.84 7.64 -0.04
N LEU A 240 9.95 7.01 -0.37
CA LEU A 240 11.23 7.69 -0.55
C LEU A 240 11.45 7.99 -2.03
N PHE A 241 11.97 9.18 -2.33
CA PHE A 241 12.44 9.54 -3.67
C PHE A 241 13.69 10.41 -3.59
N ARG A 242 14.36 10.55 -4.73
CA ARG A 242 15.51 11.42 -4.88
C ARG A 242 15.25 12.45 -5.97
N ALA A 243 15.56 13.71 -5.67
CA ALA A 243 15.44 14.79 -6.62
C ALA A 243 16.55 15.83 -6.38
N ASN A 244 17.15 16.35 -7.45
CA ASN A 244 18.20 17.36 -7.39
C ASN A 244 19.37 16.99 -6.44
N GLY A 245 19.77 15.71 -6.41
CA GLY A 245 20.82 15.20 -5.54
C GLY A 245 20.46 15.08 -4.05
N GLN A 246 19.24 15.37 -3.68
CA GLN A 246 18.73 15.28 -2.31
C GLN A 246 17.77 14.10 -2.15
N THR A 247 17.64 13.62 -0.92
CA THR A 247 16.74 12.50 -0.57
C THR A 247 15.54 13.02 0.23
N PHE A 248 14.35 12.63 -0.20
CA PHE A 248 13.08 13.02 0.39
C PHE A 248 12.29 11.79 0.83
N LEU A 249 11.52 11.95 1.92
CA LEU A 249 10.63 10.94 2.46
C LEU A 249 9.23 11.54 2.62
N ALA A 250 8.30 11.13 1.77
CA ALA A 250 6.89 11.48 1.90
C ALA A 250 6.21 10.59 2.95
N PHE A 251 5.38 11.19 3.78
CA PHE A 251 4.63 10.55 4.87
C PHE A 251 3.14 10.79 4.71
N ALA A 252 2.38 9.75 4.45
CA ALA A 252 0.92 9.80 4.38
C ALA A 252 0.32 9.69 5.78
N ASN A 253 -0.64 10.58 6.08
CA ASN A 253 -1.31 10.63 7.36
C ASN A 253 -2.84 10.68 7.17
N LEU A 254 -3.55 9.75 7.83
CA LEU A 254 -5.00 9.71 7.76
C LEU A 254 -5.67 10.76 8.63
N GLN A 255 -5.12 11.06 9.80
CA GLN A 255 -5.75 11.88 10.82
C GLN A 255 -5.30 13.34 10.82
N GLY A 256 -4.13 13.61 10.26
CA GLY A 256 -3.50 14.91 10.25
C GLY A 256 -2.85 15.27 8.92
N GLU A 257 -1.88 16.15 8.96
CA GLU A 257 -1.14 16.59 7.78
C GLU A 257 -0.27 15.46 7.22
N SER A 258 -0.29 15.26 5.91
CA SER A 258 0.72 14.51 5.18
C SER A 258 1.91 15.41 4.93
N LEU A 259 3.11 14.88 5.12
CA LEU A 259 4.34 15.66 5.19
C LEU A 259 5.38 15.14 4.20
N LEU A 260 6.20 16.05 3.72
CA LEU A 260 7.45 15.75 3.04
C LEU A 260 8.60 16.11 3.96
N TYR A 261 9.50 15.16 4.16
CA TYR A 261 10.74 15.36 4.89
C TYR A 261 11.92 15.33 3.91
N ARG A 262 12.98 16.07 4.22
CA ARG A 262 14.24 16.10 3.49
C ARG A 262 15.35 15.56 4.38
N TRP A 263 16.23 14.73 3.85
CA TRP A 263 17.45 14.32 4.54
C TRP A 263 18.43 15.48 4.64
N GLU A 264 18.80 15.82 5.85
CA GLU A 264 19.71 16.92 6.15
C GLU A 264 20.45 16.66 7.48
N ASN A 265 21.76 16.86 7.50
CA ASN A 265 22.59 16.71 8.71
C ASN A 265 22.40 15.36 9.43
N GLY A 266 22.23 14.27 8.68
CA GLY A 266 22.08 12.93 9.23
C GLY A 266 20.70 12.56 9.76
N SER A 267 19.63 13.29 9.40
CA SER A 267 18.26 12.99 9.79
C SER A 267 17.24 13.52 8.78
N PHE A 268 15.99 13.07 8.84
CA PHE A 268 14.90 13.65 8.07
C PHE A 268 14.27 14.84 8.80
N ILE A 269 14.34 16.02 8.21
CA ILE A 269 13.71 17.24 8.72
C ILE A 269 12.46 17.58 7.92
N ARG A 270 11.43 18.14 8.56
CA ARG A 270 10.22 18.60 7.88
C ARG A 270 10.58 19.63 6.81
N HIS A 271 10.15 19.37 5.58
CA HIS A 271 10.42 20.21 4.41
C HIS A 271 9.14 20.90 3.91
N GLN A 272 8.03 20.17 3.80
CA GLN A 272 6.78 20.66 3.24
C GLN A 272 5.57 19.96 3.87
N THR A 273 4.44 20.67 4.00
CA THR A 273 3.12 20.06 4.16
C THR A 273 2.52 19.79 2.80
N LEU A 274 2.09 18.53 2.56
CA LEU A 274 1.48 18.11 1.29
C LEU A 274 -0.04 18.34 1.31
N SER A 275 -0.73 17.77 2.29
CA SER A 275 -2.19 17.84 2.40
C SER A 275 -2.65 17.78 3.85
N GLY A 276 -3.94 18.04 4.08
CA GLY A 276 -4.63 17.73 5.33
C GLY A 276 -4.89 16.23 5.52
N PRO A 277 -5.84 15.84 6.39
CA PRO A 277 -6.15 14.46 6.69
C PRO A 277 -6.77 13.72 5.50
N GLY A 278 -6.75 12.38 5.58
CA GLY A 278 -7.36 11.47 4.60
C GLY A 278 -6.38 10.62 3.82
N ALA A 279 -5.10 10.97 3.77
CA ALA A 279 -4.12 10.26 2.97
C ALA A 279 -3.91 8.81 3.43
N ARG A 280 -3.78 7.90 2.46
CA ARG A 280 -3.60 6.47 2.70
C ARG A 280 -2.31 5.91 2.12
N GLU A 281 -2.00 6.23 0.87
CA GLU A 281 -0.84 5.68 0.16
C GLU A 281 -0.32 6.69 -0.87
N PHE A 282 0.91 6.46 -1.32
CA PHE A 282 1.53 7.18 -2.41
C PHE A 282 1.97 6.23 -3.53
N ALA A 283 1.92 6.72 -4.77
CA ALA A 283 2.61 6.11 -5.90
C ALA A 283 3.54 7.13 -6.54
N LEU A 284 4.78 6.73 -6.77
CA LEU A 284 5.79 7.54 -7.43
C LEU A 284 5.82 7.21 -8.92
N ILE A 285 5.86 8.24 -9.77
CA ILE A 285 6.06 8.12 -11.20
C ILE A 285 7.25 9.00 -11.57
N GLU A 286 8.30 8.38 -12.09
CA GLU A 286 9.44 9.05 -12.66
C GLU A 286 9.34 8.97 -14.18
N THR A 287 9.39 10.13 -14.85
CA THR A 287 9.53 10.25 -16.29
C THR A 287 10.99 10.59 -16.62
N HIS A 288 11.30 10.81 -17.88
CA HIS A 288 12.65 11.28 -18.26
C HIS A 288 12.91 12.71 -17.76
N GLU A 289 11.89 13.53 -17.67
CA GLU A 289 11.99 14.97 -17.36
C GLU A 289 11.49 15.32 -15.98
N ASP A 290 10.51 14.57 -15.44
CA ASP A 290 9.73 14.94 -14.29
C ASP A 290 9.54 13.80 -13.30
N LEU A 291 9.27 14.20 -12.06
CA LEU A 291 8.88 13.31 -10.99
C LEU A 291 7.48 13.72 -10.50
N TYR A 292 6.60 12.74 -10.39
CA TYR A 292 5.24 12.91 -9.88
C TYR A 292 5.00 12.00 -8.68
N LEU A 293 4.26 12.52 -7.71
CA LEU A 293 3.77 11.77 -6.57
C LEU A 293 2.24 11.79 -6.58
N ILE A 294 1.63 10.63 -6.70
CA ILE A 294 0.19 10.46 -6.57
C ILE A 294 -0.12 10.12 -5.13
N GLN A 295 -1.00 10.90 -4.49
CA GLN A 295 -1.52 10.65 -3.16
C GLN A 295 -2.96 10.18 -3.27
N VAL A 296 -3.30 9.02 -2.73
CA VAL A 296 -4.68 8.57 -2.63
C VAL A 296 -5.24 8.80 -1.22
N ASN A 297 -6.51 9.23 -1.18
CA ASN A 297 -7.22 9.55 0.04
C ASN A 297 -8.30 8.50 0.32
N PHE A 298 -8.33 8.00 1.57
CA PHE A 298 -9.20 6.90 1.98
C PHE A 298 -10.53 7.38 2.54
N ILE A 299 -10.51 7.99 3.73
CA ILE A 299 -11.71 8.48 4.41
C ILE A 299 -11.43 9.77 5.18
N LEU A 300 -12.48 10.54 5.37
CA LEU A 300 -12.59 11.57 6.41
C LEU A 300 -13.70 11.18 7.39
N GLY A 301 -13.70 11.80 8.57
CA GLY A 301 -14.66 11.46 9.62
C GLY A 301 -14.24 10.24 10.45
N THR A 302 -15.21 9.49 10.94
CA THR A 302 -15.01 8.31 11.79
C THR A 302 -15.43 7.02 11.09
N PRO A 303 -14.98 5.83 11.55
CA PRO A 303 -15.45 4.57 11.00
C PRO A 303 -16.97 4.35 11.04
N ALA A 304 -17.68 5.02 11.96
CA ALA A 304 -19.15 4.97 12.06
C ALA A 304 -19.84 5.91 11.05
N MET A 305 -19.17 7.00 10.66
CA MET A 305 -19.67 7.99 9.69
C MET A 305 -18.52 8.42 8.76
N PRO A 306 -18.02 7.53 7.89
CA PRO A 306 -16.92 7.86 7.00
C PRO A 306 -17.44 8.62 5.78
N LYS A 307 -16.71 9.64 5.35
CA LYS A 307 -16.82 10.21 4.02
C LYS A 307 -15.79 9.54 3.13
N THR A 308 -16.24 8.88 2.08
CA THR A 308 -15.43 8.01 1.20
C THR A 308 -15.21 8.59 -0.20
N ASP A 309 -16.08 9.47 -0.67
CA ASP A 309 -15.95 10.22 -1.92
C ASP A 309 -15.02 11.41 -1.74
N LEU A 310 -13.75 11.19 -1.98
CA LEU A 310 -12.70 12.18 -1.76
C LEU A 310 -12.00 12.53 -3.08
N LEU A 311 -11.32 13.68 -3.08
CA LEU A 311 -10.36 14.03 -4.12
C LEU A 311 -8.97 13.54 -3.69
N SER A 312 -8.37 12.70 -4.51
CA SER A 312 -6.96 12.35 -4.47
C SER A 312 -6.14 13.33 -5.30
N CYS A 313 -4.83 13.41 -5.11
CA CYS A 313 -4.01 14.47 -5.67
C CYS A 313 -2.83 13.92 -6.46
N ILE A 314 -2.42 14.67 -7.51
CA ILE A 314 -1.16 14.48 -8.20
C ILE A 314 -0.30 15.70 -7.91
N TYR A 315 0.92 15.45 -7.44
CA TYR A 315 1.95 16.45 -7.26
C TYR A 315 3.02 16.25 -8.34
N ARG A 316 3.57 17.36 -8.85
CA ARG A 316 4.77 17.38 -9.68
C ARG A 316 5.90 18.02 -8.91
N TRP A 317 7.09 17.45 -9.01
CA TRP A 317 8.30 18.06 -8.44
C TRP A 317 8.71 19.29 -9.23
N GLN A 318 8.72 20.45 -8.59
CA GLN A 318 9.11 21.73 -9.19
C GLN A 318 9.79 22.59 -8.11
N ASP A 319 10.87 23.26 -8.44
CA ASP A 319 11.56 24.23 -7.54
C ASP A 319 11.77 23.71 -6.11
N GLN A 320 12.20 22.45 -5.98
CA GLN A 320 12.43 21.73 -4.73
C GLN A 320 11.16 21.48 -3.87
N MET A 321 9.99 21.57 -4.46
CA MET A 321 8.70 21.36 -3.81
C MET A 321 7.84 20.39 -4.63
N LEU A 322 6.93 19.70 -3.97
CA LEU A 322 5.84 18.97 -4.60
C LEU A 322 4.65 19.92 -4.79
N VAL A 323 4.44 20.36 -6.02
CA VAL A 323 3.34 21.26 -6.39
C VAL A 323 2.14 20.45 -6.84
N LYS A 324 0.98 20.65 -6.22
CA LYS A 324 -0.25 19.98 -6.63
C LYS A 324 -0.67 20.47 -8.02
N VAL A 325 -0.75 19.56 -8.98
CA VAL A 325 -1.05 19.87 -10.41
C VAL A 325 -2.42 19.36 -10.85
N GLU A 326 -2.97 18.34 -10.20
CA GLU A 326 -4.28 17.78 -10.51
C GLU A 326 -4.95 17.19 -9.27
N GLU A 327 -6.29 17.20 -9.24
CA GLU A 327 -7.12 16.44 -8.31
C GLU A 327 -8.07 15.55 -9.09
N PHE A 328 -8.28 14.34 -8.60
CA PHE A 328 -9.18 13.37 -9.23
C PHE A 328 -10.03 12.63 -8.19
N ALA A 329 -11.26 12.27 -8.57
CA ALA A 329 -12.19 11.60 -7.66
C ALA A 329 -11.75 10.17 -7.36
N THR A 330 -11.81 9.80 -6.09
CA THR A 330 -11.59 8.44 -5.59
C THR A 330 -12.63 8.08 -4.54
N PHE A 331 -12.81 6.78 -4.30
CA PHE A 331 -13.88 6.25 -3.46
C PHE A 331 -13.29 5.29 -2.41
N GLY A 332 -13.04 5.81 -1.21
CA GLY A 332 -12.35 5.06 -0.18
C GLY A 332 -11.05 4.43 -0.70
N ALA A 333 -10.21 5.24 -1.39
CA ALA A 333 -9.00 4.71 -2.04
C ALA A 333 -7.98 4.24 -1.01
N THR A 334 -7.49 3.02 -1.20
CA THR A 334 -6.60 2.34 -0.24
C THR A 334 -5.19 2.18 -0.73
N ASP A 335 -4.98 2.13 -2.05
CA ASP A 335 -3.66 1.92 -2.63
C ASP A 335 -3.57 2.50 -4.04
N ALA A 336 -2.36 2.78 -4.47
CA ALA A 336 -2.00 3.20 -5.82
C ALA A 336 -0.71 2.49 -6.25
N ALA A 337 -0.72 1.89 -7.43
CA ALA A 337 0.45 1.22 -8.00
C ALA A 337 0.76 1.75 -9.39
N ALA A 338 1.92 2.39 -9.54
CA ALA A 338 2.43 2.84 -10.82
C ALA A 338 3.17 1.70 -11.54
N PHE A 339 3.01 1.62 -12.85
CA PHE A 339 3.71 0.64 -13.69
C PHE A 339 3.90 1.14 -15.11
N SER A 340 4.79 0.48 -15.86
CA SER A 340 5.01 0.73 -17.28
C SER A 340 4.68 -0.53 -18.08
N ALA A 341 3.95 -0.36 -19.18
CA ALA A 341 3.64 -1.41 -20.14
C ALA A 341 3.48 -0.79 -21.53
N ASP A 342 3.83 -1.52 -22.57
CA ASP A 342 3.65 -1.11 -23.97
C ASP A 342 4.18 0.30 -24.29
N GLY A 343 5.30 0.70 -23.64
CA GLY A 343 5.92 2.03 -23.80
C GLY A 343 5.16 3.18 -23.15
N ARG A 344 4.13 2.90 -22.35
CA ARG A 344 3.31 3.87 -21.61
C ARG A 344 3.42 3.66 -20.12
N ARG A 345 3.04 4.68 -19.35
CA ARG A 345 2.92 4.62 -17.88
C ARG A 345 1.46 4.54 -17.48
N TYR A 346 1.21 3.79 -16.41
CA TYR A 346 -0.12 3.55 -15.89
C TYR A 346 -0.12 3.62 -14.38
N VAL A 347 -1.30 3.80 -13.81
CA VAL A 347 -1.54 3.70 -12.37
C VAL A 347 -2.80 2.89 -12.14
N VAL A 348 -2.75 1.91 -11.24
CA VAL A 348 -3.93 1.24 -10.68
C VAL A 348 -4.29 1.93 -9.38
N ILE A 349 -5.53 2.33 -9.22
CA ILE A 349 -6.09 2.85 -7.97
C ILE A 349 -7.07 1.82 -7.41
N SER A 350 -6.81 1.35 -6.19
CA SER A 350 -7.74 0.48 -5.47
C SER A 350 -8.76 1.32 -4.72
N ASN A 351 -10.01 1.33 -5.19
CA ASN A 351 -11.14 1.91 -4.49
C ASN A 351 -11.84 0.84 -3.66
N SER A 352 -12.13 1.13 -2.40
CA SER A 352 -12.66 0.15 -1.45
C SER A 352 -14.13 0.35 -1.13
N LEU A 353 -14.62 1.58 -1.11
CA LEU A 353 -15.95 1.91 -0.57
C LEU A 353 -16.64 2.95 -1.45
N SER A 354 -17.88 2.67 -1.84
CA SER A 354 -18.73 3.66 -2.50
C SER A 354 -19.08 4.83 -1.56
N ARG A 355 -19.70 5.87 -2.11
CA ARG A 355 -20.30 6.97 -1.33
C ARG A 355 -21.29 6.46 -0.26
N ASP A 356 -22.01 5.39 -0.57
CA ASP A 356 -22.99 4.78 0.33
C ASP A 356 -22.37 3.70 1.22
N ILE A 357 -21.03 3.68 1.34
CA ILE A 357 -20.27 2.80 2.24
C ILE A 357 -20.48 1.31 1.88
N ARG A 358 -20.58 1.00 0.59
CA ARG A 358 -20.67 -0.36 0.05
C ARG A 358 -19.34 -0.78 -0.59
N PHE A 359 -19.08 -2.09 -0.60
CA PHE A 359 -17.90 -2.69 -1.21
C PHE A 359 -18.08 -2.94 -2.72
N THR A 360 -18.68 -2.00 -3.44
CA THR A 360 -19.07 -2.15 -4.85
C THR A 360 -18.24 -1.31 -5.81
N GLU A 361 -17.24 -0.56 -5.28
CA GLU A 361 -16.42 0.28 -6.14
C GLU A 361 -15.39 -0.53 -6.93
N ASN A 362 -15.24 -0.16 -8.21
CA ASN A 362 -14.24 -0.73 -9.08
C ASN A 362 -12.85 -0.15 -8.76
N SER A 363 -11.83 -1.00 -8.85
CA SER A 363 -10.46 -0.50 -9.02
C SER A 363 -10.28 0.04 -10.44
N ILE A 364 -9.54 1.12 -10.60
CA ILE A 364 -9.41 1.80 -11.89
C ILE A 364 -7.95 1.81 -12.34
N VAL A 365 -7.74 1.44 -13.60
CA VAL A 365 -6.46 1.60 -14.28
C VAL A 365 -6.52 2.89 -15.08
N TYR A 366 -5.58 3.77 -14.82
CA TYR A 366 -5.41 5.03 -15.57
C TYR A 366 -4.15 4.94 -16.44
N CYS A 367 -4.23 5.49 -17.65
CA CYS A 367 -3.06 5.86 -18.43
C CYS A 367 -2.56 7.20 -17.92
N PHE A 368 -1.25 7.31 -17.68
CA PHE A 368 -0.59 8.53 -17.22
C PHE A 368 -0.02 9.31 -18.41
N ASN A 369 -0.39 10.59 -18.54
CA ASN A 369 -0.02 11.50 -19.62
C ASN A 369 0.73 12.76 -19.14
N GLY A 370 1.34 12.70 -17.96
CA GLY A 370 2.16 13.79 -17.42
C GLY A 370 3.59 13.79 -17.95
#